data_0c7c966df3590191a6287ae373bd6c44
#
_entry.id   0c7c966df3590191a6287ae373bd6c44
#
_cell.length_a   1.000
_cell.length_b   1.000
_cell.length_c   1.000
_cell.angle_alpha   90.00
_cell.angle_beta   90.00
_cell.angle_gamma   90.00
#
_symmetry.space_group_name_H-M   'P 1'
#
loop_
_entity.id
_entity.type
_entity.pdbx_description
1 polymer ?
#
loop_
_entity_poly.entity_id
_entity_poly.type
_entity_poly.pdbx_seq_one_letter_code
_entity_poly.pdbx_strand_id
1 'polypeptide(L)'
;MKNRILLLIWFILLALAAVFTGVWVYAVLLLLSALAVVAFLLLGFFCGKKITMKLKLPKAAEQDGIWKGKLQIANESVLPVFLGKGSLHLENHFTGEQMELPFSFSLKGRGKKAIDFQGKSQWCGCIYATLHTWRSYDFFGLAGQKRKAGLSACTVVMPCEQKEDFQFLTKEGFDMESFRYSGARPGDDPGGDL
;
A
#
# COMPACT_ATOMS: atom_id res chain seq x y z
N MET A 1 -23.47 -4.03 4.07
CA MET A 1 -24.82 -4.00 4.62
C MET A 1 -25.79 -4.89 3.86
N LYS A 2 -25.78 -4.90 2.52
CA LYS A 2 -26.72 -5.70 1.68
C LYS A 2 -26.76 -7.20 2.05
N ASN A 3 -25.60 -7.86 2.23
CA ASN A 3 -25.55 -9.30 2.54
C ASN A 3 -26.16 -9.67 3.90
N ARG A 4 -26.03 -8.77 4.90
CA ARG A 4 -26.65 -8.99 6.22
C ARG A 4 -28.17 -8.96 6.12
N ILE A 5 -28.70 -8.01 5.35
CA ILE A 5 -30.15 -7.86 5.13
C ILE A 5 -30.70 -9.07 4.38
N LEU A 6 -30.02 -9.50 3.31
CA LEU A 6 -30.41 -10.69 2.53
C LEU A 6 -30.44 -11.95 3.39
N LEU A 7 -29.45 -12.15 4.23
CA LEU A 7 -29.37 -13.30 5.12
C LEU A 7 -30.49 -13.26 6.18
N LEU A 8 -30.78 -12.08 6.71
CA LEU A 8 -31.88 -11.89 7.67
C LEU A 8 -33.22 -12.18 7.01
N ILE A 9 -33.47 -11.68 5.79
CA ILE A 9 -34.68 -11.98 5.01
C ILE A 9 -34.82 -13.50 4.78
N TRP A 10 -33.73 -14.19 4.42
CA TRP A 10 -33.72 -15.62 4.23
C TRP A 10 -34.16 -16.38 5.47
N PHE A 11 -33.64 -16.03 6.66
CA PHE A 11 -34.04 -16.65 7.93
C PHE A 11 -35.51 -16.36 8.29
N ILE A 12 -35.97 -15.15 8.04
CA ILE A 12 -37.38 -14.78 8.28
C ILE A 12 -38.31 -15.60 7.38
N LEU A 13 -38.00 -15.74 6.09
CA LEU A 13 -38.80 -16.52 5.15
C LEU A 13 -38.87 -17.99 5.54
N LEU A 14 -37.73 -18.60 5.94
CA LEU A 14 -37.70 -19.99 6.41
C LEU A 14 -38.50 -20.15 7.70
N ALA A 15 -38.41 -19.23 8.63
CA ALA A 15 -39.17 -19.27 9.88
C ALA A 15 -40.69 -19.16 9.62
N LEU A 16 -41.09 -18.22 8.76
CA LEU A 16 -42.49 -18.11 8.34
C LEU A 16 -43.01 -19.38 7.67
N ALA A 17 -42.23 -19.95 6.74
CA ALA A 17 -42.58 -21.19 6.07
C ALA A 17 -42.74 -22.35 7.08
N ALA A 18 -41.87 -22.44 8.08
CA ALA A 18 -41.97 -23.45 9.13
C ALA A 18 -43.25 -23.32 9.95
N VAL A 19 -43.62 -22.07 10.29
CA VAL A 19 -44.82 -21.80 11.09
C VAL A 19 -46.10 -22.06 10.29
N PHE A 20 -46.17 -21.52 9.04
CA PHE A 20 -47.40 -21.61 8.25
C PHE A 20 -47.67 -23.00 7.68
N THR A 21 -46.64 -23.76 7.33
CA THR A 21 -46.85 -25.10 6.74
C THR A 21 -46.93 -26.21 7.78
N GLY A 22 -46.43 -25.96 9.00
CA GLY A 22 -46.34 -26.99 10.03
C GLY A 22 -45.41 -28.16 9.69
N VAL A 23 -44.66 -28.05 8.57
CA VAL A 23 -43.80 -29.11 8.08
C VAL A 23 -42.44 -28.99 8.75
N TRP A 24 -42.06 -30.00 9.52
CA TRP A 24 -40.84 -30.04 10.30
C TRP A 24 -39.55 -29.90 9.44
N VAL A 25 -39.62 -30.20 8.13
CA VAL A 25 -38.53 -30.04 7.19
C VAL A 25 -38.00 -28.61 7.14
N TYR A 26 -38.90 -27.60 7.20
CA TYR A 26 -38.44 -26.19 7.20
C TYR A 26 -37.72 -25.82 8.49
N ALA A 27 -38.09 -26.39 9.63
CA ALA A 27 -37.39 -26.21 10.90
C ALA A 27 -35.97 -26.81 10.85
N VAL A 28 -35.82 -28.01 10.23
CA VAL A 28 -34.50 -28.62 10.02
C VAL A 28 -33.63 -27.79 9.07
N LEU A 29 -34.21 -27.28 7.97
CA LEU A 29 -33.49 -26.39 7.04
C LEU A 29 -33.06 -25.08 7.73
N LEU A 30 -33.87 -24.52 8.60
CA LEU A 30 -33.52 -23.34 9.38
C LEU A 30 -32.36 -23.64 10.32
N LEU A 31 -32.37 -24.76 11.02
CA LEU A 31 -31.27 -25.19 11.90
C LEU A 31 -29.98 -25.42 11.13
N LEU A 32 -30.04 -26.15 10.01
CA LEU A 32 -28.86 -26.41 9.16
C LEU A 32 -28.27 -25.13 8.58
N SER A 33 -29.12 -24.19 8.14
CA SER A 33 -28.65 -22.91 7.60
C SER A 33 -28.01 -22.05 8.71
N ALA A 34 -28.54 -22.06 9.92
CA ALA A 34 -27.93 -21.38 11.06
C ALA A 34 -26.56 -21.98 11.40
N LEU A 35 -26.49 -23.32 11.45
CA LEU A 35 -25.22 -24.03 11.72
C LEU A 35 -24.18 -23.72 10.63
N ALA A 36 -24.59 -23.70 9.36
CA ALA A 36 -23.70 -23.35 8.25
C ALA A 36 -23.16 -21.92 8.37
N VAL A 37 -24.01 -20.93 8.73
CA VAL A 37 -23.56 -19.56 8.94
C VAL A 37 -22.54 -19.49 10.07
N VAL A 38 -22.80 -20.13 11.20
CA VAL A 38 -21.85 -20.19 12.32
C VAL A 38 -20.53 -20.83 11.90
N ALA A 39 -20.57 -21.95 11.16
CA ALA A 39 -19.38 -22.60 10.64
C ALA A 39 -18.56 -21.67 9.72
N PHE A 40 -19.21 -20.94 8.80
CA PHE A 40 -18.54 -19.98 7.93
C PHE A 40 -17.98 -18.77 8.69
N LEU A 41 -18.63 -18.31 9.74
CA LEU A 41 -18.10 -17.25 10.61
C LEU A 41 -16.83 -17.73 11.34
N LEU A 42 -16.86 -18.96 11.87
CA LEU A 42 -15.70 -19.55 12.53
C LEU A 42 -14.54 -19.75 11.54
N LEU A 43 -14.82 -20.27 10.34
CA LEU A 43 -13.81 -20.37 9.27
C LEU A 43 -13.23 -19.01 8.93
N GLY A 44 -14.07 -17.98 8.82
CA GLY A 44 -13.63 -16.60 8.59
C GLY A 44 -12.68 -16.08 9.67
N PHE A 45 -12.89 -16.51 10.93
CA PHE A 45 -12.00 -16.16 12.04
C PHE A 45 -10.60 -16.74 11.86
N PHE A 46 -10.49 -17.96 11.35
CA PHE A 46 -9.20 -18.62 11.09
C PHE A 46 -8.57 -18.19 9.78
N CYS A 47 -9.37 -17.73 8.78
CA CYS A 47 -8.87 -17.23 7.52
C CYS A 47 -8.00 -15.98 7.72
N GLY A 48 -6.94 -15.87 6.95
CA GLY A 48 -6.06 -14.70 6.97
C GLY A 48 -5.07 -14.62 8.14
N LYS A 49 -5.01 -15.63 9.03
CA LYS A 49 -3.98 -15.66 10.09
C LYS A 49 -2.56 -15.80 9.55
N LYS A 50 -2.39 -16.53 8.43
CA LYS A 50 -1.09 -16.81 7.80
C LYS A 50 -0.95 -16.09 6.46
N ILE A 51 -1.28 -14.79 6.43
CA ILE A 51 -1.06 -13.94 5.26
C ILE A 51 0.27 -13.22 5.44
N THR A 52 1.15 -13.41 4.45
CA THR A 52 2.40 -12.67 4.32
C THR A 52 2.24 -11.64 3.22
N MET A 53 2.60 -10.39 3.52
CA MET A 53 2.57 -9.30 2.55
C MET A 53 3.97 -8.74 2.40
N LYS A 54 4.34 -8.33 1.17
CA LYS A 54 5.61 -7.66 0.86
C LYS A 54 5.32 -6.48 -0.05
N LEU A 55 5.80 -5.33 0.35
CA LEU A 55 5.69 -4.10 -0.41
C LEU A 55 7.00 -3.85 -1.13
N LYS A 56 6.94 -3.63 -2.44
CA LYS A 56 8.11 -3.32 -3.28
C LYS A 56 7.85 -2.02 -4.02
N LEU A 57 8.79 -1.09 -3.87
CA LEU A 57 8.86 0.16 -4.61
C LEU A 57 10.17 0.22 -5.39
N PRO A 58 10.26 0.98 -6.48
CA PRO A 58 11.53 1.29 -7.11
C PRO A 58 12.40 2.08 -6.12
N LYS A 59 13.71 1.94 -6.23
CA LYS A 59 14.63 2.71 -5.35
C LYS A 59 14.61 4.20 -5.67
N ALA A 60 14.45 4.53 -6.95
CA ALA A 60 14.39 5.90 -7.45
C ALA A 60 13.29 6.04 -8.49
N ALA A 61 12.72 7.23 -8.59
CA ALA A 61 11.76 7.65 -9.60
C ALA A 61 12.14 9.06 -10.06
N GLU A 62 11.74 9.43 -11.26
CA GLU A 62 11.92 10.78 -11.78
C GLU A 62 10.74 11.66 -11.39
N GLN A 63 11.03 12.95 -11.20
CA GLN A 63 10.01 13.98 -11.01
C GLN A 63 9.08 14.00 -12.24
N ASP A 64 7.78 14.13 -12.01
CA ASP A 64 6.71 14.04 -13.02
C ASP A 64 6.66 12.68 -13.77
N GLY A 65 7.54 11.75 -13.47
CA GLY A 65 7.52 10.39 -13.97
C GLY A 65 6.48 9.50 -13.26
N ILE A 66 6.02 8.47 -13.97
CA ILE A 66 5.13 7.46 -13.39
C ILE A 66 5.99 6.35 -12.77
N TRP A 67 5.94 6.21 -11.46
CA TRP A 67 6.56 5.09 -10.77
C TRP A 67 5.55 3.98 -10.49
N LYS A 68 6.04 2.75 -10.51
CA LYS A 68 5.20 1.56 -10.29
C LYS A 68 5.64 0.83 -9.04
N GLY A 69 4.70 0.63 -8.14
CA GLY A 69 4.89 -0.19 -6.95
C GLY A 69 4.14 -1.52 -7.07
N LYS A 70 4.53 -2.48 -6.26
CA LYS A 70 3.93 -3.81 -6.25
C LYS A 70 3.72 -4.30 -4.82
N LEU A 71 2.46 -4.60 -4.48
CA LEU A 71 2.09 -5.25 -3.23
C LEU A 71 1.92 -6.75 -3.49
N GLN A 72 2.85 -7.54 -2.99
CA GLN A 72 2.80 -9.00 -3.08
C GLN A 72 2.11 -9.57 -1.84
N ILE A 73 1.10 -10.39 -2.03
CA ILE A 73 0.32 -11.01 -0.97
C ILE A 73 0.38 -12.53 -1.18
N ALA A 74 0.77 -13.24 -0.15
CA ALA A 74 0.82 -14.70 -0.16
C ALA A 74 -0.01 -15.25 1.00
N ASN A 75 -0.81 -16.25 0.73
CA ASN A 75 -1.55 -17.01 1.71
C ASN A 75 -0.83 -18.33 1.99
N GLU A 76 -0.25 -18.46 3.15
CA GLU A 76 0.43 -19.69 3.58
C GLU A 76 -0.54 -20.71 4.21
N SER A 77 -1.79 -20.31 4.42
CA SER A 77 -2.84 -21.18 4.94
C SER A 77 -3.47 -22.02 3.84
N VAL A 78 -3.99 -23.19 4.20
CA VAL A 78 -4.82 -24.02 3.33
C VAL A 78 -6.20 -23.35 3.12
N LEU A 79 -6.66 -22.58 4.10
CA LEU A 79 -7.96 -21.89 4.04
C LEU A 79 -7.90 -20.70 3.09
N PRO A 80 -8.90 -20.51 2.22
CA PRO A 80 -8.97 -19.35 1.33
C PRO A 80 -9.29 -18.08 2.10
N VAL A 81 -8.82 -16.94 1.59
CA VAL A 81 -9.26 -15.62 2.01
C VAL A 81 -10.26 -15.11 0.98
N PHE A 82 -11.52 -15.03 1.37
CA PHE A 82 -12.61 -14.66 0.46
C PHE A 82 -12.53 -13.19 0.07
N LEU A 83 -12.29 -12.32 1.04
CA LEU A 83 -12.15 -10.89 0.81
C LEU A 83 -11.21 -10.27 1.84
N GLY A 84 -10.12 -9.70 1.35
CA GLY A 84 -9.24 -8.81 2.10
C GLY A 84 -9.39 -7.38 1.59
N LYS A 85 -9.46 -6.40 2.48
CA LYS A 85 -9.48 -4.96 2.15
C LYS A 85 -8.47 -4.23 2.99
N GLY A 86 -7.80 -3.26 2.39
CA GLY A 86 -6.88 -2.36 3.07
C GLY A 86 -6.71 -1.06 2.32
N SER A 87 -6.00 -0.13 2.92
CA SER A 87 -5.54 1.10 2.27
C SER A 87 -4.04 1.23 2.45
N LEU A 88 -3.34 1.53 1.38
CA LEU A 88 -1.93 1.87 1.37
C LEU A 88 -1.83 3.39 1.50
N HIS A 89 -1.14 3.86 2.54
CA HIS A 89 -0.87 5.27 2.74
C HIS A 89 0.45 5.63 2.06
N LEU A 90 0.40 6.59 1.18
CA LEU A 90 1.56 7.18 0.53
C LEU A 90 1.73 8.59 1.08
N GLU A 91 2.92 8.91 1.53
CA GLU A 91 3.25 10.22 2.07
C GLU A 91 4.58 10.71 1.49
N ASN A 92 4.56 11.89 0.90
CA ASN A 92 5.79 12.58 0.53
C ASN A 92 6.31 13.34 1.75
N HIS A 93 7.42 12.90 2.30
CA HIS A 93 7.98 13.47 3.54
C HIS A 93 8.44 14.93 3.37
N PHE A 94 8.70 15.39 2.17
CA PHE A 94 9.13 16.76 1.90
C PHE A 94 7.97 17.74 1.82
N THR A 95 6.87 17.36 1.16
CA THR A 95 5.70 18.24 0.96
C THR A 95 4.59 18.00 1.96
N GLY A 96 4.60 16.85 2.66
CA GLY A 96 3.50 16.43 3.51
C GLY A 96 2.26 15.95 2.73
N GLU A 97 2.34 15.86 1.40
CA GLU A 97 1.24 15.30 0.61
C GLU A 97 0.96 13.87 0.98
N GLN A 98 -0.31 13.57 1.26
CA GLN A 98 -0.76 12.23 1.60
C GLN A 98 -1.78 11.73 0.58
N MET A 99 -1.66 10.46 0.21
CA MET A 99 -2.59 9.78 -0.68
C MET A 99 -2.94 8.42 -0.10
N GLU A 100 -4.22 8.07 -0.13
CA GLU A 100 -4.66 6.73 0.23
C GLU A 100 -5.08 5.94 -1.01
N LEU A 101 -4.46 4.77 -1.18
CA LEU A 101 -4.80 3.83 -2.24
C LEU A 101 -5.55 2.64 -1.65
N PRO A 102 -6.88 2.59 -1.76
CA PRO A 102 -7.64 1.44 -1.30
C PRO A 102 -7.39 0.23 -2.22
N PHE A 103 -7.23 -0.94 -1.63
CA PHE A 103 -7.10 -2.18 -2.38
C PHE A 103 -7.97 -3.28 -1.80
N SER A 104 -8.31 -4.23 -2.66
CA SER A 104 -9.02 -5.44 -2.27
C SER A 104 -8.45 -6.67 -2.98
N PHE A 105 -8.51 -7.79 -2.30
CA PHE A 105 -8.02 -9.06 -2.83
C PHE A 105 -8.80 -10.23 -2.31
N SER A 106 -8.78 -11.30 -3.09
CA SER A 106 -9.18 -12.64 -2.67
C SER A 106 -8.07 -13.61 -3.02
N LEU A 107 -7.85 -14.62 -2.19
CA LEU A 107 -6.78 -15.60 -2.37
C LEU A 107 -7.30 -17.00 -2.06
N LYS A 108 -6.97 -17.94 -2.92
CA LYS A 108 -7.15 -19.38 -2.63
C LYS A 108 -6.17 -19.81 -1.53
N GLY A 109 -6.42 -20.95 -0.92
CA GLY A 109 -5.44 -21.57 -0.03
C GLY A 109 -4.09 -21.75 -0.75
N ARG A 110 -3.00 -21.42 -0.07
CA ARG A 110 -1.62 -21.42 -0.59
C ARG A 110 -1.42 -20.58 -1.86
N GLY A 111 -2.35 -19.65 -2.15
CA GLY A 111 -2.30 -18.77 -3.31
C GLY A 111 -1.40 -17.54 -3.10
N LYS A 112 -0.93 -17.00 -4.22
CA LYS A 112 -0.19 -15.72 -4.25
C LYS A 112 -0.87 -14.77 -5.21
N LYS A 113 -0.85 -13.48 -4.89
CA LYS A 113 -1.37 -12.41 -5.74
C LYS A 113 -0.45 -11.20 -5.64
N ALA A 114 -0.23 -10.55 -6.76
CA ALA A 114 0.42 -9.24 -6.80
C ALA A 114 -0.62 -8.20 -7.20
N ILE A 115 -0.58 -7.06 -6.54
CA ILE A 115 -1.37 -5.88 -6.87
C ILE A 115 -0.38 -4.82 -7.28
N ASP A 116 -0.45 -4.42 -8.53
CA ASP A 116 0.36 -3.35 -9.06
C ASP A 116 -0.39 -2.03 -8.82
N PHE A 117 0.34 -1.02 -8.38
CA PHE A 117 -0.15 0.34 -8.21
C PHE A 117 0.88 1.30 -8.77
N GLN A 118 0.42 2.48 -9.11
CA GLN A 118 1.27 3.50 -9.69
C GLN A 118 1.00 4.84 -9.01
N GLY A 119 2.00 5.66 -8.99
CA GLY A 119 1.91 7.02 -8.51
C GLY A 119 2.72 7.95 -9.39
N LYS A 120 2.44 9.23 -9.26
CA LYS A 120 3.18 10.32 -9.86
C LYS A 120 3.44 11.35 -8.77
N SER A 121 4.61 11.96 -8.74
CA SER A 121 4.91 13.07 -7.85
C SER A 121 5.45 14.24 -8.65
N GLN A 122 4.85 15.39 -8.44
CA GLN A 122 5.33 16.66 -9.02
C GLN A 122 6.54 17.22 -8.25
N TRP A 123 6.75 16.73 -7.04
CA TRP A 123 7.79 17.23 -6.13
C TRP A 123 8.85 16.17 -5.89
N CYS A 124 10.09 16.62 -5.84
CA CYS A 124 11.18 15.78 -5.38
C CYS A 124 11.00 15.42 -3.91
N GLY A 125 11.63 14.36 -3.47
CA GLY A 125 11.59 13.96 -2.06
C GLY A 125 11.48 12.46 -1.88
N CYS A 126 11.30 12.04 -0.65
CA CYS A 126 11.14 10.63 -0.31
C CYS A 126 9.66 10.32 -0.09
N ILE A 127 9.12 9.43 -0.92
CA ILE A 127 7.74 8.94 -0.80
C ILE A 127 7.77 7.67 0.03
N TYR A 128 7.13 7.71 1.18
CA TYR A 128 6.91 6.55 2.03
C TYR A 128 5.56 5.91 1.72
N ALA A 129 5.58 4.63 1.44
CA ALA A 129 4.39 3.82 1.34
C ALA A 129 4.27 2.97 2.59
N THR A 130 3.18 3.11 3.33
CA THR A 130 2.95 2.39 4.58
C THR A 130 1.63 1.63 4.55
N LEU A 131 1.66 0.40 5.05
CA LEU A 131 0.47 -0.41 5.26
C LEU A 131 0.44 -0.86 6.72
N HIS A 132 -0.34 -0.16 7.53
CA HIS A 132 -0.45 -0.47 8.96
C HIS A 132 -1.36 -1.66 9.21
N THR A 133 -2.55 -1.64 8.60
CA THR A 133 -3.59 -2.63 8.88
C THR A 133 -4.41 -2.93 7.63
N TRP A 134 -4.97 -4.12 7.62
CA TRP A 134 -5.93 -4.56 6.63
C TRP A 134 -7.06 -5.34 7.32
N ARG A 135 -8.16 -5.59 6.63
CA ARG A 135 -9.30 -6.35 7.16
C ARG A 135 -9.53 -7.59 6.34
N SER A 136 -9.63 -8.72 7.02
CA SER A 136 -10.06 -9.99 6.44
C SER A 136 -11.55 -10.18 6.73
N TYR A 137 -12.32 -10.47 5.69
CA TYR A 137 -13.75 -10.73 5.80
C TYR A 137 -14.04 -12.21 5.62
N ASP A 138 -15.08 -12.70 6.28
CA ASP A 138 -15.65 -14.01 6.07
C ASP A 138 -16.31 -14.13 4.69
N PHE A 139 -16.79 -15.34 4.35
CA PHE A 139 -17.42 -15.65 3.06
C PHE A 139 -18.60 -14.71 2.76
N PHE A 140 -19.46 -14.45 3.75
CA PHE A 140 -20.62 -13.59 3.60
C PHE A 140 -20.30 -12.10 3.73
N GLY A 141 -19.09 -11.73 4.12
CA GLY A 141 -18.71 -10.35 4.40
C GLY A 141 -19.41 -9.77 5.64
N LEU A 142 -19.86 -10.62 6.55
CA LEU A 142 -20.59 -10.22 7.76
C LEU A 142 -19.64 -9.72 8.85
N ALA A 143 -18.54 -10.40 9.04
CA ALA A 143 -17.53 -10.06 10.03
C ALA A 143 -16.21 -9.73 9.36
N GLY A 144 -15.62 -8.59 9.71
CA GLY A 144 -14.31 -8.16 9.25
C GLY A 144 -13.33 -8.10 10.42
N GLN A 145 -12.24 -8.86 10.32
CA GLN A 145 -11.20 -8.87 11.33
C GLN A 145 -10.04 -7.97 10.94
N LYS A 146 -9.69 -7.04 11.81
CA LYS A 146 -8.53 -6.18 11.63
C LYS A 146 -7.25 -6.97 11.85
N ARG A 147 -6.32 -6.88 10.91
CA ARG A 147 -5.01 -7.53 10.92
C ARG A 147 -3.92 -6.49 10.79
N LYS A 148 -2.83 -6.66 11.54
CA LYS A 148 -1.64 -5.81 11.42
C LYS A 148 -0.83 -6.28 10.22
N ALA A 149 -0.33 -5.35 9.42
CA ALA A 149 0.61 -5.62 8.34
C ALA A 149 2.01 -5.08 8.67
N GLY A 150 2.09 -3.84 9.17
CA GLY A 150 3.33 -3.23 9.62
C GLY A 150 4.39 -3.12 8.51
N LEU A 151 3.97 -2.85 7.28
CA LEU A 151 4.87 -2.74 6.13
C LEU A 151 5.18 -1.29 5.84
N SER A 152 6.44 -1.01 5.53
CA SER A 152 6.89 0.28 5.02
C SER A 152 7.90 0.07 3.90
N ALA A 153 7.85 0.93 2.90
CA ALA A 153 8.84 1.02 1.83
C ALA A 153 8.95 2.48 1.40
N CYS A 154 10.10 2.88 0.90
CA CYS A 154 10.28 4.24 0.37
C CYS A 154 10.84 4.21 -1.05
N THR A 155 10.55 5.26 -1.80
CA THR A 155 11.15 5.59 -3.09
C THR A 155 11.59 7.04 -3.08
N VAL A 156 12.73 7.32 -3.68
CA VAL A 156 13.27 8.68 -3.79
C VAL A 156 12.89 9.24 -5.14
N VAL A 157 12.21 10.36 -5.17
CA VAL A 157 11.90 11.10 -6.40
C VAL A 157 13.03 12.09 -6.64
N MET A 158 13.76 11.87 -7.74
CA MET A 158 14.86 12.72 -8.17
C MET A 158 14.36 13.80 -9.13
N PRO A 159 15.03 14.98 -9.17
CA PRO A 159 14.74 15.98 -10.17
C PRO A 159 14.91 15.40 -11.58
N CYS A 160 14.08 15.84 -12.50
CA CYS A 160 14.27 15.54 -13.91
C CYS A 160 15.52 16.28 -14.39
N GLU A 161 16.47 15.58 -15.00
CA GLU A 161 17.61 16.22 -15.68
C GLU A 161 17.06 16.99 -16.90
N GLN A 162 16.86 18.27 -16.74
CA GLN A 162 16.72 19.15 -17.90
C GLN A 162 18.12 19.29 -18.51
N LYS A 163 18.32 18.68 -19.66
CA LYS A 163 19.46 19.01 -20.50
C LYS A 163 19.24 20.40 -21.07
N GLU A 164 19.55 21.42 -20.25
CA GLU A 164 19.70 22.74 -20.79
C GLU A 164 21.01 22.71 -21.57
N ASP A 165 20.94 22.83 -22.89
CA ASP A 165 22.08 23.20 -23.73
C ASP A 165 22.50 24.61 -23.31
N PHE A 166 23.34 24.70 -22.31
CA PHE A 166 24.04 25.94 -22.00
C PHE A 166 24.93 26.26 -23.19
N GLN A 167 24.40 26.96 -24.17
CA GLN A 167 25.23 27.68 -25.12
C GLN A 167 25.90 28.80 -24.33
N PHE A 168 27.12 28.50 -23.88
CA PHE A 168 28.00 29.57 -23.46
C PHE A 168 28.16 30.48 -24.65
N LEU A 169 27.36 31.56 -24.70
CA LEU A 169 27.67 32.72 -25.52
C LEU A 169 29.00 33.24 -25.01
N THR A 170 30.09 32.72 -25.54
CA THR A 170 31.37 33.37 -25.45
C THR A 170 31.21 34.68 -26.13
N LYS A 171 30.83 35.71 -25.34
CA LYS A 171 31.00 37.10 -25.72
C LYS A 171 32.49 37.28 -25.94
N GLU A 172 32.91 37.26 -27.20
CA GLU A 172 34.24 37.78 -27.54
C GLU A 172 34.37 39.19 -26.92
N GLY A 173 35.19 39.31 -25.89
CA GLY A 173 35.44 40.58 -25.27
C GLY A 173 35.49 40.61 -23.74
N PHE A 174 35.42 39.48 -23.08
CA PHE A 174 35.88 39.43 -21.69
C PHE A 174 37.36 39.03 -21.71
N ASP A 175 38.22 40.05 -21.69
CA ASP A 175 39.62 39.90 -21.29
C ASP A 175 39.65 39.14 -19.97
N MET A 176 40.05 37.89 -20.04
CA MET A 176 40.39 37.12 -18.87
C MET A 176 41.74 37.63 -18.34
N GLU A 177 41.76 38.88 -17.87
CA GLU A 177 42.82 39.30 -16.98
C GLU A 177 42.74 38.48 -15.71
N SER A 178 43.40 37.39 -15.80
CA SER A 178 44.12 36.72 -14.72
C SER A 178 43.67 37.07 -13.30
N PHE A 179 42.70 36.35 -12.79
CA PHE A 179 42.79 36.02 -11.39
C PHE A 179 43.93 34.99 -11.19
N ARG A 180 45.16 35.47 -11.34
CA ARG A 180 46.33 34.84 -10.74
C ARG A 180 46.11 34.97 -9.24
N TYR A 181 45.59 33.97 -8.62
CA TYR A 181 45.72 33.73 -7.21
C TYR A 181 47.23 33.62 -6.95
N SER A 182 47.91 34.73 -6.60
CA SER A 182 49.24 34.68 -6.01
C SER A 182 49.05 34.01 -4.66
N GLY A 183 49.35 32.72 -4.62
CA GLY A 183 49.49 31.96 -3.37
C GLY A 183 50.66 32.55 -2.58
N ALA A 184 50.40 33.62 -1.85
CA ALA A 184 51.26 34.03 -0.76
C ALA A 184 51.22 32.91 0.28
N ARG A 185 52.27 32.14 0.35
CA ARG A 185 52.51 31.23 1.48
C ARG A 185 52.60 32.09 2.75
N PRO A 186 51.83 31.79 3.79
CA PRO A 186 52.07 32.36 5.10
C PRO A 186 53.26 31.60 5.69
N GLY A 187 54.41 32.24 5.79
CA GLY A 187 55.54 31.66 6.49
C GLY A 187 56.93 32.12 6.03
N ASP A 188 57.13 33.39 5.76
CA ASP A 188 58.47 33.95 5.83
C ASP A 188 58.43 35.20 6.72
N ASP A 189 58.67 34.94 7.97
CA ASP A 189 59.01 35.94 8.95
C ASP A 189 60.50 36.23 8.82
N PRO A 190 60.92 37.41 8.37
CA PRO A 190 62.31 37.77 8.44
C PRO A 190 62.59 38.22 9.87
N GLY A 191 63.11 37.27 10.67
CA GLY A 191 63.81 37.64 11.89
C GLY A 191 64.92 38.62 11.58
N GLY A 192 64.96 39.67 12.32
CA GLY A 192 66.01 40.70 12.24
C GLY A 192 66.15 41.34 13.60
N ASP A 193 67.14 40.97 14.23
CA ASP A 193 68.12 41.69 15.08
C ASP A 193 67.73 43.09 15.59
N LEU A 194 67.69 43.21 16.87
CA LEU A 194 68.41 44.00 17.87
C LEU A 194 67.57 44.16 19.15
#